data_50aec0d75bb5111397aaaf00ca3b9ab7
#
_entry.id   50aec0d75bb5111397aaaf00ca3b9ab7
#
_cell.length_a   1.000
_cell.length_b   1.000
_cell.length_c   1.000
_cell.angle_alpha   90.00
_cell.angle_beta   90.00
_cell.angle_gamma   90.00
#
_symmetry.space_group_name_H-M   'P 1'
#
loop_
_entity.id
_entity.type
_entity.pdbx_description
1 polymer ?
#
loop_
_entity_poly.entity_id
_entity_poly.type
_entity_poly.pdbx_seq_one_letter_code
_entity_poly.pdbx_strand_id
1 'polypeptide(L)' 'MIEARSILDVLNFRKTEEKEELRKCFNFSDEVFEKALNFLHTNDEISIEAVCDGLFEKTIISIKVSK' A
#
# COMPACT_ATOMS: atom_id res chain seq x y z
N MET A 1 4.20 -8.34 -11.49
CA MET A 1 3.53 -9.00 -10.37
C MET A 1 2.07 -8.59 -10.34
N ILE A 2 1.16 -9.54 -10.48
CA ILE A 2 -0.27 -9.26 -10.60
C ILE A 2 -0.83 -8.63 -9.34
N GLU A 3 -0.43 -9.15 -8.18
CA GLU A 3 -0.89 -8.64 -6.90
C GLU A 3 -0.48 -7.19 -6.69
N ALA A 4 0.74 -6.85 -7.06
CA ALA A 4 1.22 -5.48 -6.95
C ALA A 4 0.41 -4.56 -7.87
N ARG A 5 0.10 -5.02 -9.08
CA ARG A 5 -0.69 -4.24 -10.03
C ARG A 5 -2.09 -3.98 -9.48
N SER A 6 -2.70 -4.98 -8.84
CA SER A 6 -4.02 -4.81 -8.25
C SER A 6 -4.02 -3.77 -7.15
N ILE A 7 -2.98 -3.78 -6.31
CA ILE A 7 -2.84 -2.79 -5.25
C ILE A 7 -2.65 -1.40 -5.84
N LEU A 8 -1.82 -1.31 -6.87
CA LEU A 8 -1.56 -0.04 -7.53
C LEU A 8 -2.83 0.54 -8.16
N ASP A 9 -3.66 -0.32 -8.75
CA ASP A 9 -4.92 0.12 -9.36
C ASP A 9 -5.85 0.74 -8.32
N VAL A 10 -5.95 0.14 -7.15
CA VAL A 10 -6.77 0.69 -6.06
C VAL A 10 -6.20 2.03 -5.60
N LEU A 11 -4.89 2.13 -5.46
CA LEU A 11 -4.25 3.37 -5.03
C LEU A 11 -4.36 4.46 -6.09
N ASN A 12 -4.35 4.09 -7.37
CA ASN A 12 -4.59 5.06 -8.45
C ASN A 12 -5.96 5.70 -8.31
N PHE A 13 -6.92 4.93 -7.82
CA PHE A 13 -8.28 5.43 -7.62
C PHE A 13 -8.42 6.20 -6.32
N ARG A 14 -7.92 5.67 -5.22
CA ARG A 14 -8.09 6.26 -3.89
C ARG A 14 -7.00 7.26 -3.49
N LYS A 15 -5.85 7.20 -4.12
CA LYS A 15 -4.67 8.03 -3.89
C LYS A 15 -3.91 7.65 -2.63
N THR A 16 -4.58 7.47 -1.51
CA THR A 16 -3.96 7.09 -0.26
C THR A 16 -4.90 6.17 0.50
N GLU A 17 -4.33 5.26 1.30
CA GLU A 17 -5.13 4.32 2.08
C GLU A 17 -4.30 3.82 3.25
N GLU A 18 -4.97 3.52 4.36
CA GLU A 18 -4.33 2.86 5.48
C GLU A 18 -4.02 1.42 5.10
N LYS A 19 -2.86 0.93 5.52
CA LYS A 19 -2.38 -0.40 5.14
C LYS A 19 -3.40 -1.51 5.45
N GLU A 20 -4.00 -1.47 6.65
CA GLU A 20 -4.96 -2.50 7.04
C GLU A 20 -6.24 -2.45 6.20
N GLU A 21 -6.69 -1.25 5.88
CA GLU A 21 -7.87 -1.11 5.03
C GLU A 21 -7.58 -1.55 3.60
N LEU A 22 -6.38 -1.27 3.12
CA LEU A 22 -5.96 -1.69 1.80
C LEU A 22 -5.89 -3.22 1.72
N ARG A 23 -5.37 -3.85 2.78
CA ARG A 23 -5.28 -5.31 2.82
C ARG A 23 -6.66 -5.96 2.75
N LYS A 24 -7.65 -5.35 3.39
CA LYS A 24 -9.02 -5.88 3.40
C LYS A 24 -9.67 -5.89 2.01
N CYS A 25 -9.15 -5.10 1.09
CA CYS A 25 -9.68 -5.07 -0.27
C CYS A 25 -9.32 -6.31 -1.07
N PHE A 26 -8.38 -7.12 -0.58
CA PHE A 26 -7.86 -8.26 -1.31
C PHE A 26 -7.87 -9.52 -0.46
N ASN A 27 -7.85 -10.67 -1.13
CA ASN A 27 -7.75 -11.98 -0.47
C ASN A 27 -6.32 -12.50 -0.43
N PHE A 28 -5.37 -11.60 -0.41
CA PHE A 28 -3.96 -11.99 -0.35
C PHE A 28 -3.59 -12.41 1.07
N SER A 29 -2.67 -13.37 1.18
CA SER A 29 -2.06 -13.66 2.47
C SER A 29 -1.18 -12.49 2.88
N ASP A 30 -0.87 -12.40 4.17
CA ASP A 30 0.00 -11.33 4.66
C ASP A 30 1.33 -11.32 3.94
N GLU A 31 1.90 -12.51 3.70
CA GLU A 31 3.17 -12.64 3.00
C GLU A 31 3.11 -12.08 1.58
N VAL A 32 2.06 -12.45 0.84
CA VAL A 32 1.89 -11.97 -0.53
C VAL A 32 1.67 -10.46 -0.55
N PHE A 33 0.87 -9.96 0.38
CA PHE A 33 0.60 -8.53 0.47
C PHE A 33 1.87 -7.74 0.74
N GLU A 34 2.69 -8.20 1.70
CA GLU A 34 3.96 -7.54 2.01
C GLU A 34 4.92 -7.57 0.83
N LYS A 35 5.00 -8.68 0.14
CA LYS A 35 5.85 -8.79 -1.05
C LYS A 35 5.42 -7.81 -2.14
N ALA A 36 4.11 -7.70 -2.35
CA ALA A 36 3.58 -6.79 -3.35
C ALA A 36 3.88 -5.33 -2.99
N LEU A 37 3.71 -4.97 -1.71
CA LEU A 37 4.02 -3.62 -1.26
C LEU A 37 5.51 -3.32 -1.42
N ASN A 38 6.37 -4.27 -1.04
CA ASN A 38 7.81 -4.09 -1.20
C ASN A 38 8.19 -3.92 -2.66
N PHE A 39 7.55 -4.68 -3.55
CA PHE A 39 7.79 -4.56 -4.98
C PHE A 39 7.46 -3.15 -5.47
N LEU A 40 6.30 -2.65 -5.10
CA LEU A 40 5.88 -1.30 -5.51
C LEU A 40 6.76 -0.22 -4.89
N HIS A 41 7.13 -0.40 -3.64
CA HIS A 41 7.99 0.56 -2.95
C HIS A 41 9.39 0.60 -3.58
N THR A 42 9.93 -0.56 -3.90
CA THR A 42 11.24 -0.67 -4.54
C THR A 42 11.25 0.00 -5.91
N ASN A 43 10.13 -0.09 -6.63
CA ASN A 43 9.98 0.53 -7.94
C ASN A 43 9.58 2.00 -7.86
N ASP A 44 9.51 2.56 -6.65
CA ASP A 44 9.20 3.96 -6.43
C ASP A 44 7.81 4.36 -6.92
N GLU A 45 6.88 3.42 -6.87
CA GLU A 45 5.50 3.67 -7.31
C GLU A 45 4.58 4.04 -6.16
N ILE A 46 4.95 3.73 -4.94
CA ILE A 46 4.19 4.09 -3.74
C ILE A 46 5.12 4.61 -2.66
N SER A 47 4.55 5.33 -1.70
CA SER A 47 5.25 5.70 -0.49
C SER A 47 4.58 5.04 0.70
N ILE A 48 5.37 4.65 1.68
CA ILE A 48 4.89 4.00 2.90
C ILE A 48 5.31 4.88 4.06
N GLU A 49 4.35 5.29 4.86
CA GLU A 49 4.59 6.22 5.94
C GLU A 49 3.97 5.73 7.23
N ALA A 50 4.73 5.75 8.31
CA ALA A 50 4.23 5.40 9.63
C ALA A 50 3.76 6.68 10.32
N VAL A 51 2.52 6.66 10.81
CA VAL A 51 1.92 7.80 11.48
C VAL A 51 1.50 7.36 12.88
N CYS A 52 1.89 8.14 13.88
CA CYS A 52 1.45 7.89 15.25
C CYS A 52 0.24 8.78 15.55
N ASP A 53 -0.83 8.14 15.98
CA ASP A 53 -2.03 8.84 16.38
C ASP A 53 -2.36 8.43 17.81
N GLY A 54 -1.85 9.20 18.77
CA GLY A 54 -2.00 8.88 20.18
C GLY A 54 -1.21 7.62 20.54
N LEU A 55 -1.93 6.62 21.00
CA LEU A 55 -1.32 5.34 21.39
C LEU A 55 -1.24 4.34 20.24
N PHE A 56 -1.76 4.69 19.09
CA PHE A 56 -1.85 3.80 17.96
C PHE A 56 -0.91 4.22 16.86
N GLU A 57 -0.32 3.22 16.21
CA GLU A 57 0.56 3.44 15.07
C GLU A 57 -0.16 2.93 13.82
N LYS A 58 -0.20 3.78 12.80
CA LYS A 58 -0.83 3.44 11.54
C LYS A 58 0.17 3.53 10.42
N THR A 59 0.03 2.67 9.43
CA THR A 59 0.85 2.73 8.23
C THR A 59 -0.02 3.21 7.08
N ILE A 60 0.40 4.28 6.44
CA ILE A 60 -0.33 4.89 5.34
C ILE A 60 0.42 4.62 4.04
N ILE A 61 -0.30 4.07 3.07
CA ILE A 61 0.24 3.78 1.75
C ILE A 61 -0.34 4.80 0.79
N SER A 62 0.52 5.50 0.09
CA SER A 62 0.11 6.52 -0.87
C SER A 62 0.73 6.26 -2.22
N ILE A 63 -0.01 6.60 -3.28
CA ILE A 63 0.56 6.49 -4.61
C ILE A 63 1.53 7.64 -4.83
N LYS A 64 2.67 7.33 -5.44
CA LYS A 64 3.61 8.36 -5.84
C LYS A 64 3.25 8.82 -7.23
N VAL A 65 3.02 10.11 -7.36
CA VAL A 65 2.77 10.68 -8.68
C VAL A 65 4.11 11.00 -9.30
N SER A 66 4.45 10.21 -10.28
CA SER A 66 5.69 10.40 -11.01
C SER A 66 5.45 11.40 -12.14
N LYS A 67 6.37 12.30 -12.28
CA LYS A 67 6.29 13.29 -13.33
C LYS A 67 7.23 12.92 -14.46
#